data_d21746dfd4b3d99885e29f85d5a8c999
#
_entry.id   d21746dfd4b3d99885e29f85d5a8c999
#
_cell.length_a   1.000
_cell.length_b   1.000
_cell.length_c   1.000
_cell.angle_alpha   90.00
_cell.angle_beta   90.00
_cell.angle_gamma   90.00
#
_symmetry.space_group_name_H-M   'P 1'
#
loop_
_entity.id
_entity.type
_entity.pdbx_description
1 polymer ?
#
loop_
_entity_poly.entity_id
_entity_poly.type
_entity_poly.pdbx_seq_one_letter_code
_entity_poly.pdbx_strand_id
1 'polypeptide(L)'
;MRDYLNFYIDGQWVAPASAKTLDVINPATEAVAGRISMGSAADVDRAVKAARKAFASFSQTSVAERCALLEAIIAEYQKRYADMAAAITEEMGAPAVLSQKAQAAMGIGHLQTALAVLKHYEFSELRGTTMVSKEPILSLIHI
;
A
#
# COMPACT_ATOMS: atom_id res chain seq x y z
N MET A 1 22.86 5.18 -2.45
CA MET A 1 22.26 3.89 -2.08
C MET A 1 21.17 4.17 -1.04
N ARG A 2 19.98 3.64 -1.23
CA ARG A 2 18.83 3.86 -0.33
C ARG A 2 18.67 2.64 0.57
N ASP A 3 18.78 2.82 1.88
CA ASP A 3 18.62 1.74 2.86
C ASP A 3 17.26 1.87 3.57
N TYR A 4 16.35 0.93 3.29
CA TYR A 4 15.03 0.83 3.93
C TYR A 4 15.02 -0.37 4.88
N LEU A 5 15.60 -0.18 6.06
CA LEU A 5 15.87 -1.25 7.01
C LEU A 5 14.82 -1.38 8.13
N ASN A 6 13.87 -0.47 8.21
CA ASN A 6 12.80 -0.52 9.20
C ASN A 6 11.46 -0.90 8.56
N PHE A 7 10.60 -1.58 9.33
CA PHE A 7 9.21 -1.84 8.99
C PHE A 7 8.31 -0.75 9.58
N TYR A 8 7.22 -0.42 8.89
CA TYR A 8 6.20 0.46 9.43
C TYR A 8 5.08 -0.38 10.04
N ILE A 9 5.02 -0.46 11.38
CA ILE A 9 4.06 -1.30 12.11
C ILE A 9 3.43 -0.48 13.25
N ASP A 10 2.11 -0.53 13.38
CA ASP A 10 1.33 0.18 14.41
C ASP A 10 1.62 1.69 14.42
N GLY A 11 1.73 2.30 13.25
CA GLY A 11 1.98 3.74 13.11
C GLY A 11 3.44 4.17 13.36
N GLN A 12 4.39 3.23 13.48
CA GLN A 12 5.78 3.53 13.81
C GLN A 12 6.76 2.78 12.91
N TRP A 13 7.92 3.41 12.67
CA TRP A 13 9.07 2.75 12.06
C TRP A 13 9.82 1.94 13.13
N VAL A 14 9.89 0.63 12.93
CA VAL A 14 10.46 -0.32 13.90
C VAL A 14 11.53 -1.18 13.25
N ALA A 15 12.58 -1.48 14.00
CA ALA A 15 13.63 -2.37 13.56
C ALA A 15 13.08 -3.81 13.40
N PRO A 16 13.59 -4.57 12.41
CA PRO A 16 13.26 -5.99 12.23
C PRO A 16 13.77 -6.82 13.44
N ALA A 17 13.10 -7.93 13.70
CA ALA A 17 13.54 -8.88 14.74
C ALA A 17 14.86 -9.60 14.37
N SER A 18 15.22 -9.59 13.08
CA SER A 18 16.46 -10.18 12.56
C SER A 18 17.18 -9.16 11.67
N ALA A 19 18.49 -9.08 11.76
CA ALA A 19 19.32 -8.16 10.95
C ALA A 19 19.59 -8.66 9.51
N LYS A 20 18.81 -9.63 9.00
CA LYS A 20 18.98 -10.13 7.64
C LYS A 20 18.49 -9.10 6.63
N THR A 21 19.31 -8.81 5.63
CA THR A 21 19.01 -7.84 4.56
C THR A 21 19.07 -8.50 3.18
N LEU A 22 18.45 -7.83 2.19
CA LEU A 22 18.49 -8.17 0.79
C LEU A 22 18.89 -6.92 0.00
N ASP A 23 19.83 -7.07 -0.93
CA ASP A 23 20.20 -6.02 -1.85
C ASP A 23 19.16 -5.93 -2.98
N VAL A 24 18.71 -4.72 -3.28
CA VAL A 24 17.87 -4.40 -4.45
C VAL A 24 18.81 -4.04 -5.60
N ILE A 25 18.77 -4.84 -6.64
CA ILE A 25 19.68 -4.68 -7.79
C ILE A 25 18.97 -3.89 -8.89
N ASN A 26 19.62 -2.85 -9.39
CA ASN A 26 19.19 -2.18 -10.61
C ASN A 26 19.50 -3.08 -11.82
N PRO A 27 18.48 -3.58 -12.54
CA PRO A 27 18.71 -4.56 -13.62
C PRO A 27 19.35 -3.94 -14.87
N ALA A 28 19.35 -2.62 -15.00
CA ALA A 28 20.00 -1.95 -16.14
C ALA A 28 21.51 -1.77 -15.95
N THR A 29 21.96 -1.64 -14.71
CA THR A 29 23.38 -1.40 -14.38
C THR A 29 24.04 -2.55 -13.63
N GLU A 30 23.23 -3.52 -13.17
CA GLU A 30 23.64 -4.64 -12.30
C GLU A 30 24.26 -4.20 -10.96
N ALA A 31 24.14 -2.93 -10.63
CA ALA A 31 24.62 -2.36 -9.38
C ALA A 31 23.54 -2.38 -8.29
N VAL A 32 23.97 -2.37 -7.02
CA VAL A 32 23.07 -2.26 -5.87
C VAL A 32 22.44 -0.86 -5.85
N ALA A 33 21.11 -0.79 -6.03
CA ALA A 33 20.31 0.44 -5.94
C ALA A 33 19.97 0.78 -4.49
N GLY A 34 19.71 -0.24 -3.68
CA GLY A 34 19.34 -0.07 -2.27
C GLY A 34 19.37 -1.37 -1.50
N ARG A 35 18.96 -1.30 -0.24
CA ARG A 35 18.91 -2.46 0.65
C ARG A 35 17.63 -2.45 1.48
N ILE A 36 17.01 -3.61 1.63
CA ILE A 36 15.82 -3.81 2.45
C ILE A 36 16.07 -4.85 3.54
N SER A 37 15.34 -4.76 4.64
CA SER A 37 15.31 -5.81 5.65
C SER A 37 14.41 -6.96 5.23
N MET A 38 14.84 -8.17 5.56
CA MET A 38 14.02 -9.38 5.43
C MET A 38 13.21 -9.58 6.72
N GLY A 39 11.89 -9.70 6.58
CA GLY A 39 11.00 -9.99 7.70
C GLY A 39 11.15 -11.44 8.18
N SER A 40 10.99 -11.64 9.48
CA SER A 40 10.85 -12.93 10.13
C SER A 40 9.39 -13.25 10.46
N ALA A 41 9.09 -14.49 10.85
CA ALA A 41 7.77 -14.86 11.36
C ALA A 41 7.33 -13.97 12.53
N ALA A 42 8.26 -13.58 13.42
CA ALA A 42 7.97 -12.69 14.54
C ALA A 42 7.57 -11.27 14.07
N ASP A 43 8.15 -10.77 12.98
CA ASP A 43 7.77 -9.47 12.41
C ASP A 43 6.37 -9.53 11.79
N VAL A 44 6.07 -10.62 11.08
CA VAL A 44 4.72 -10.87 10.52
C VAL A 44 3.68 -10.97 11.63
N ASP A 45 3.95 -11.74 12.69
CA ASP A 45 3.05 -11.87 13.83
C ASP A 45 2.77 -10.52 14.50
N ARG A 46 3.80 -9.69 14.67
CA ARG A 46 3.67 -8.33 15.21
C ARG A 46 2.79 -7.45 14.32
N ALA A 47 3.02 -7.48 13.01
CA ALA A 47 2.26 -6.70 12.04
C ALA A 47 0.79 -7.16 12.00
N VAL A 48 0.54 -8.47 11.97
CA VAL A 48 -0.84 -9.03 12.00
C VAL A 48 -1.58 -8.68 13.29
N LYS A 49 -0.91 -8.73 14.44
CA LYS A 49 -1.51 -8.30 15.73
C LYS A 49 -1.88 -6.82 15.71
N ALA A 50 -1.03 -5.95 15.15
CA ALA A 50 -1.31 -4.54 15.00
C ALA A 50 -2.50 -4.29 14.06
N ALA A 51 -2.55 -4.99 12.92
CA ALA A 51 -3.66 -4.90 11.98
C ALA A 51 -5.00 -5.36 12.58
N ARG A 52 -5.00 -6.47 13.33
CA ARG A 52 -6.20 -6.95 14.04
C ARG A 52 -6.68 -5.96 15.10
N LYS A 53 -5.78 -5.33 15.83
CA LYS A 53 -6.12 -4.28 16.80
C LYS A 53 -6.76 -3.07 16.10
N ALA A 54 -6.17 -2.62 14.99
CA ALA A 54 -6.69 -1.49 14.22
C ALA A 54 -8.05 -1.81 13.56
N PHE A 55 -8.29 -3.06 13.16
CA PHE A 55 -9.53 -3.48 12.52
C PHE A 55 -10.77 -3.19 13.35
N ALA A 56 -10.70 -3.30 14.67
CA ALA A 56 -11.84 -3.07 15.56
C ALA A 56 -12.50 -1.70 15.37
N SER A 57 -11.70 -0.66 15.15
CA SER A 57 -12.19 0.70 14.87
C SER A 57 -12.31 0.99 13.38
N PHE A 58 -11.31 0.59 12.59
CA PHE A 58 -11.29 0.88 11.16
C PHE A 58 -12.42 0.23 10.36
N SER A 59 -12.87 -0.97 10.78
CA SER A 59 -14.00 -1.66 10.17
C SER A 59 -15.33 -0.90 10.31
N GLN A 60 -15.42 0.00 11.28
CA GLN A 60 -16.61 0.82 11.55
C GLN A 60 -16.60 2.18 10.84
N THR A 61 -15.55 2.49 10.08
CA THR A 61 -15.50 3.74 9.32
C THR A 61 -16.57 3.78 8.25
N SER A 62 -17.16 4.95 8.08
CA SER A 62 -18.16 5.24 7.05
C SER A 62 -17.55 5.24 5.64
N VAL A 63 -18.39 5.12 4.62
CA VAL A 63 -17.99 5.29 3.22
C VAL A 63 -17.34 6.67 2.99
N ALA A 64 -17.91 7.71 3.61
CA ALA A 64 -17.38 9.09 3.49
C ALA A 64 -15.95 9.21 4.06
N GLU A 65 -15.68 8.63 5.22
CA GLU A 65 -14.34 8.63 5.83
C GLU A 65 -13.33 7.85 4.95
N ARG A 66 -13.73 6.73 4.39
CA ARG A 66 -12.86 5.95 3.47
C ARG A 66 -12.62 6.69 2.15
N CYS A 67 -13.61 7.39 1.62
CA CYS A 67 -13.43 8.26 0.45
C CYS A 67 -12.43 9.38 0.75
N ALA A 68 -12.57 10.07 1.88
CA ALA A 68 -11.65 11.13 2.29
C ALA A 68 -10.21 10.60 2.47
N LEU A 69 -10.04 9.38 3.00
CA LEU A 69 -8.75 8.73 3.11
C LEU A 69 -8.13 8.45 1.74
N LEU A 70 -8.91 7.91 0.78
CA LEU A 70 -8.42 7.68 -0.58
C LEU A 70 -8.05 8.99 -1.28
N GLU A 71 -8.84 10.05 -1.12
CA GLU A 71 -8.54 11.38 -1.66
C GLU A 71 -7.23 11.93 -1.10
N ALA A 72 -6.98 11.76 0.21
CA ALA A 72 -5.73 12.15 0.84
C ALA A 72 -4.53 11.34 0.30
N ILE A 73 -4.69 10.02 0.12
CA ILE A 73 -3.65 9.16 -0.47
C ILE A 73 -3.33 9.59 -1.91
N ILE A 74 -4.35 9.89 -2.73
CA ILE A 74 -4.17 10.38 -4.10
C ILE A 74 -3.37 11.69 -4.10
N ALA A 75 -3.71 12.62 -3.21
CA ALA A 75 -3.01 13.90 -3.10
C ALA A 75 -1.54 13.73 -2.71
N GLU A 76 -1.24 12.85 -1.75
CA GLU A 76 0.16 12.56 -1.36
C GLU A 76 0.92 11.83 -2.47
N TYR A 77 0.28 10.88 -3.17
CA TYR A 77 0.88 10.21 -4.31
C TYR A 77 1.26 11.21 -5.42
N GLN A 78 0.37 12.17 -5.72
CA GLN A 78 0.64 13.21 -6.73
C GLN A 78 1.86 14.06 -6.38
N LYS A 79 2.02 14.43 -5.11
CA LYS A 79 3.22 15.19 -4.66
C LYS A 79 4.51 14.41 -4.87
N ARG A 80 4.45 13.08 -4.76
CA ARG A 80 5.60 12.18 -4.87
C ARG A 80 5.66 11.39 -6.18
N TYR A 81 4.90 11.85 -7.18
CA TYR A 81 4.79 11.15 -8.46
C TYR A 81 6.15 10.94 -9.15
N ALA A 82 6.97 11.98 -9.17
CA ALA A 82 8.31 11.92 -9.77
C ALA A 82 9.24 10.94 -9.04
N ASP A 83 9.14 10.88 -7.70
CA ASP A 83 9.90 9.94 -6.88
C ASP A 83 9.51 8.50 -7.20
N MET A 84 8.21 8.24 -7.36
CA MET A 84 7.69 6.91 -7.71
C MET A 84 8.18 6.50 -9.10
N ALA A 85 8.10 7.39 -10.09
CA ALA A 85 8.59 7.09 -11.44
C ALA A 85 10.10 6.82 -11.47
N ALA A 86 10.89 7.56 -10.70
CA ALA A 86 12.33 7.34 -10.57
C ALA A 86 12.65 5.99 -9.90
N ALA A 87 11.92 5.63 -8.84
CA ALA A 87 12.09 4.36 -8.16
C ALA A 87 11.78 3.17 -9.10
N ILE A 88 10.70 3.24 -9.87
CA ILE A 88 10.34 2.22 -10.87
C ILE A 88 11.47 2.04 -11.90
N THR A 89 12.03 3.15 -12.40
CA THR A 89 13.16 3.08 -13.35
C THR A 89 14.38 2.44 -12.72
N GLU A 90 14.72 2.82 -11.49
CA GLU A 90 15.91 2.34 -10.80
C GLU A 90 15.82 0.87 -10.38
N GLU A 91 14.66 0.45 -9.85
CA GLU A 91 14.49 -0.88 -9.24
C GLU A 91 13.99 -1.94 -10.23
N MET A 92 13.25 -1.55 -11.27
CA MET A 92 12.72 -2.46 -12.29
C MET A 92 13.46 -2.36 -13.63
N GLY A 93 14.30 -1.36 -13.83
CA GLY A 93 14.97 -1.14 -15.11
C GLY A 93 14.04 -0.63 -16.23
N ALA A 94 12.83 -0.18 -15.90
CA ALA A 94 11.89 0.32 -16.89
C ALA A 94 12.40 1.63 -17.52
N PRO A 95 12.21 1.84 -18.85
CA PRO A 95 12.56 3.11 -19.47
C PRO A 95 11.89 4.29 -18.77
N ALA A 96 12.63 5.37 -18.52
CA ALA A 96 12.15 6.52 -17.75
C ALA A 96 10.82 7.12 -18.27
N VAL A 97 10.65 7.14 -19.60
CA VAL A 97 9.39 7.61 -20.22
C VAL A 97 8.23 6.68 -19.88
N LEU A 98 8.45 5.36 -19.90
CA LEU A 98 7.42 4.37 -19.54
C LEU A 98 7.06 4.45 -18.06
N SER A 99 8.05 4.54 -17.19
CA SER A 99 7.85 4.71 -15.75
C SER A 99 7.03 5.96 -15.45
N GLN A 100 7.37 7.08 -16.09
CA GLN A 100 6.71 8.37 -15.85
C GLN A 100 5.31 8.45 -16.48
N LYS A 101 5.13 7.99 -17.74
CA LYS A 101 3.87 8.22 -18.46
C LYS A 101 2.85 7.10 -18.30
N ALA A 102 3.28 5.91 -17.90
CA ALA A 102 2.39 4.77 -17.77
C ALA A 102 2.42 4.17 -16.36
N GLN A 103 3.55 3.64 -15.90
CA GLN A 103 3.58 2.82 -14.68
C GLN A 103 3.24 3.61 -13.41
N ALA A 104 3.86 4.78 -13.20
CA ALA A 104 3.52 5.63 -12.07
C ALA A 104 2.08 6.22 -12.20
N ALA A 105 1.61 6.47 -13.43
CA ALA A 105 0.25 6.94 -13.67
C ALA A 105 -0.82 5.89 -13.31
N MET A 106 -0.52 4.60 -13.46
CA MET A 106 -1.45 3.52 -13.08
C MET A 106 -1.81 3.55 -11.60
N GLY A 107 -0.87 3.90 -10.72
CA GLY A 107 -1.14 4.03 -9.29
C GLY A 107 -2.27 5.02 -8.99
N ILE A 108 -2.20 6.21 -9.59
CA ILE A 108 -3.27 7.22 -9.46
C ILE A 108 -4.56 6.72 -10.10
N GLY A 109 -4.48 6.15 -11.31
CA GLY A 109 -5.65 5.63 -12.02
C GLY A 109 -6.42 4.58 -11.22
N HIS A 110 -5.71 3.64 -10.59
CA HIS A 110 -6.33 2.62 -9.73
C HIS A 110 -6.97 3.23 -8.48
N LEU A 111 -6.30 4.17 -7.81
CA LEU A 111 -6.85 4.85 -6.63
C LEU A 111 -8.10 5.66 -6.98
N GLN A 112 -8.09 6.37 -8.11
CA GLN A 112 -9.25 7.13 -8.60
C GLN A 112 -10.41 6.21 -8.97
N THR A 113 -10.14 5.08 -9.62
CA THR A 113 -11.17 4.08 -9.92
C THR A 113 -11.76 3.50 -8.64
N ALA A 114 -10.94 3.13 -7.67
CA ALA A 114 -11.40 2.62 -6.38
C ALA A 114 -12.28 3.66 -5.65
N LEU A 115 -11.87 4.94 -5.66
CA LEU A 115 -12.66 6.03 -5.08
C LEU A 115 -14.01 6.20 -5.80
N ALA A 116 -14.02 6.17 -7.13
CA ALA A 116 -15.25 6.30 -7.91
C ALA A 116 -16.22 5.14 -7.63
N VAL A 117 -15.71 3.91 -7.58
CA VAL A 117 -16.51 2.73 -7.23
C VAL A 117 -17.03 2.85 -5.80
N LEU A 118 -16.20 3.21 -4.84
CA LEU A 118 -16.59 3.29 -3.41
C LEU A 118 -17.73 4.29 -3.17
N LYS A 119 -17.74 5.42 -3.88
CA LYS A 119 -18.80 6.45 -3.76
C LYS A 119 -20.21 5.93 -4.07
N HIS A 120 -20.31 4.87 -4.86
CA HIS A 120 -21.58 4.32 -5.33
C HIS A 120 -21.80 2.85 -4.93
N TYR A 121 -20.85 2.28 -4.16
CA TYR A 121 -20.91 0.87 -3.80
C TYR A 121 -21.89 0.62 -2.65
N GLU A 122 -22.88 -0.25 -2.92
CA GLU A 122 -23.86 -0.66 -1.92
C GLU A 122 -23.33 -1.85 -1.11
N PHE A 123 -23.01 -1.61 0.15
CA PHE A 123 -22.58 -2.65 1.09
C PHE A 123 -23.72 -3.50 1.62
N SER A 124 -24.96 -2.98 1.56
CA SER A 124 -26.16 -3.70 1.96
C SER A 124 -27.25 -3.47 0.94
N GLU A 125 -27.92 -4.54 0.52
CA GLU A 125 -29.01 -4.47 -0.45
C GLU A 125 -30.15 -5.43 -0.04
N LEU A 126 -31.40 -5.03 -0.28
CA LEU A 126 -32.57 -5.86 -0.09
C LEU A 126 -32.92 -6.59 -1.39
N ARG A 127 -32.83 -7.91 -1.40
CA ARG A 127 -33.22 -8.78 -2.50
C ARG A 127 -34.52 -9.51 -2.15
N GLY A 128 -35.65 -8.97 -2.57
CA GLY A 128 -36.96 -9.48 -2.14
C GLY A 128 -37.15 -9.32 -0.63
N THR A 129 -37.20 -10.41 0.10
CA THR A 129 -37.29 -10.43 1.58
C THR A 129 -35.95 -10.69 2.28
N THR A 130 -34.87 -10.81 1.51
CA THR A 130 -33.51 -11.13 2.04
C THR A 130 -32.61 -9.93 2.02
N MET A 131 -32.05 -9.56 3.17
CA MET A 131 -31.00 -8.57 3.28
C MET A 131 -29.63 -9.23 2.99
N VAL A 132 -28.90 -8.71 2.01
CA VAL A 132 -27.51 -9.10 1.71
C VAL A 132 -26.60 -8.02 2.24
N SER A 133 -25.77 -8.34 3.22
CA SER A 133 -24.77 -7.43 3.79
C SER A 133 -23.36 -7.92 3.46
N LYS A 134 -22.50 -7.00 3.04
CA LYS A 134 -21.08 -7.25 2.74
C LYS A 134 -20.26 -6.58 3.84
N GLU A 135 -19.67 -7.41 4.68
CA GLU A 135 -18.90 -6.96 5.84
C GLU A 135 -17.39 -7.13 5.62
N PRO A 136 -16.55 -6.24 6.16
CA PRO A 136 -15.10 -6.36 6.03
C PRO A 136 -14.61 -7.57 6.88
N ILE A 137 -13.63 -8.31 6.36
CA ILE A 137 -13.00 -9.42 7.09
C ILE A 137 -11.73 -8.95 7.79
N LEU A 138 -10.78 -8.45 7.05
CA LEU A 138 -9.50 -7.87 7.48
C LEU A 138 -8.77 -7.41 6.23
N SER A 139 -8.06 -6.30 6.31
CA SER A 139 -7.20 -5.90 5.20
C SER A 139 -5.86 -6.62 5.27
N LEU A 140 -5.40 -7.18 4.15
CA LEU A 140 -4.05 -7.75 4.01
C LEU A 140 -3.00 -6.71 3.60
N ILE A 141 -3.42 -5.48 3.32
CA ILE A 141 -2.56 -4.44 2.72
C ILE A 141 -1.84 -3.60 3.79
N HIS A 142 -2.22 -3.69 5.04
CA HIS A 142 -1.65 -2.88 6.13
C HIS A 142 -0.76 -3.71 7.07
N ILE A 143 -0.06 -4.68 6.51
CA ILE A 143 0.96 -5.45 7.23
C ILE A 143 2.32 -4.77 7.04
#